data_3c581f0c1c0c3d83f6eab768ab2a8ba8
#
_entry.id   3c581f0c1c0c3d83f6eab768ab2a8ba8
#
_cell.length_a   1.000
_cell.length_b   1.000
_cell.length_c   1.000
_cell.angle_alpha   90.00
_cell.angle_beta   90.00
_cell.angle_gamma   90.00
#
_symmetry.space_group_name_H-M   'P 1'
#
loop_
_entity.id
_entity.type
_entity.pdbx_description
1 polymer ?
#
loop_
_entity_poly.entity_id
_entity_poly.type
_entity_poly.pdbx_seq_one_letter_code
_entity_poly.pdbx_strand_id
1 'polypeptide(L)'
;IDLKMPPLPAVAMFTYDTKDGKPELLREYDQPYSPLALTAYPEVLIKLEDLKVLQHYAEQRILSSGVQKNLPVEKRMESLRRAALLSVEELFKDPSPENINRSRKVVGSFVYLLMRDPQAYLVLARLSSHDPYTLQHSVGAAVNSIILGKKIGFRNESDLIDIGMAGLLHDIGKVGVAPEIINKPGPLDDREWSEMRKHPEIGYEIIKDIPTLTGVTKMAVLEHHEEKHMKGYPNKIPWDDVGLYSKIVAIADIFNALTTERSYSKAKEPYEALVLIKDKLSNKIDDELFREMVMIYGGQLEGLSGAGTAPQQKETSE
;
A
#
# COMPACT_ATOMS: atom_id res chain seq x y z
N ILE A 1 -19.68 14.14 -6.70
CA ILE A 1 -18.64 15.09 -6.25
C ILE A 1 -18.02 15.63 -7.53
N ASP A 2 -18.29 16.91 -7.80
CA ASP A 2 -17.71 17.61 -8.96
C ASP A 2 -16.27 17.99 -8.59
N LEU A 3 -15.34 17.06 -8.82
CA LEU A 3 -13.92 17.29 -8.59
C LEU A 3 -13.39 18.13 -9.75
N LYS A 4 -13.58 19.46 -9.66
CA LYS A 4 -12.85 20.39 -10.51
C LYS A 4 -11.35 20.12 -10.32
N MET A 5 -10.65 19.95 -11.45
CA MET A 5 -9.18 19.83 -11.44
C MET A 5 -8.60 21.00 -10.66
N PRO A 6 -7.74 20.76 -9.67
CA PRO A 6 -7.11 21.87 -8.97
C PRO A 6 -6.31 22.71 -9.97
N PRO A 7 -6.24 24.03 -9.80
CA PRO A 7 -5.38 24.88 -10.61
C PRO A 7 -3.93 24.42 -10.44
N LEU A 8 -3.12 24.63 -11.47
CA LEU A 8 -1.69 24.38 -11.40
C LEU A 8 -1.06 25.21 -10.28
N PRO A 9 -0.20 24.58 -9.46
CA PRO A 9 0.48 25.30 -8.39
C PRO A 9 1.42 26.37 -8.99
N ALA A 10 1.62 27.43 -8.24
CA ALA A 10 2.62 28.44 -8.56
C ALA A 10 4.02 27.87 -8.27
N VAL A 11 4.66 27.28 -9.29
CA VAL A 11 6.04 26.77 -9.22
C VAL A 11 6.81 27.22 -10.43
N ALA A 12 8.09 27.57 -10.25
CA ALA A 12 8.99 27.85 -11.35
C ALA A 12 9.47 26.52 -11.97
N MET A 13 9.51 26.45 -13.29
CA MET A 13 9.96 25.29 -14.03
C MET A 13 11.16 25.66 -14.91
N PHE A 14 12.14 24.77 -15.00
CA PHE A 14 13.37 24.95 -15.73
C PHE A 14 13.63 23.74 -16.62
N THR A 15 14.44 23.91 -17.65
CA THR A 15 15.11 22.84 -18.41
C THR A 15 16.60 23.09 -18.44
N TYR A 16 17.39 22.16 -19.00
CA TYR A 16 18.77 22.41 -19.29
C TYR A 16 18.91 23.01 -20.69
N ASP A 17 19.70 24.10 -20.83
CA ASP A 17 20.19 24.54 -22.14
C ASP A 17 21.10 23.44 -22.71
N THR A 18 20.79 22.98 -23.91
CA THR A 18 21.54 21.93 -24.61
C THR A 18 22.96 22.34 -24.99
N LYS A 19 23.28 23.63 -24.92
CA LYS A 19 24.59 24.17 -25.35
C LYS A 19 25.57 24.25 -24.19
N ASP A 20 25.14 24.68 -23.03
CA ASP A 20 26.04 24.91 -21.88
C ASP A 20 25.65 24.10 -20.62
N GLY A 21 24.57 23.34 -20.67
CA GLY A 21 24.11 22.47 -19.57
C GLY A 21 23.57 23.24 -18.35
N LYS A 22 23.27 24.53 -18.51
CA LYS A 22 22.74 25.35 -17.42
C LYS A 22 21.21 25.29 -17.36
N PRO A 23 20.61 25.46 -16.16
CA PRO A 23 19.18 25.57 -16.05
C PRO A 23 18.65 26.81 -16.78
N GLU A 24 17.73 26.60 -17.71
CA GLU A 24 16.99 27.65 -18.43
C GLU A 24 15.57 27.72 -17.89
N LEU A 25 15.07 28.90 -17.58
CA LEU A 25 13.73 29.12 -17.05
C LEU A 25 12.68 28.88 -18.13
N LEU A 26 11.82 27.88 -17.92
CA LEU A 26 10.67 27.58 -18.80
C LEU A 26 9.40 28.31 -18.36
N ARG A 27 9.22 28.54 -17.05
CA ARG A 27 8.03 29.12 -16.48
C ARG A 27 8.33 29.78 -15.13
N GLU A 28 7.83 31.00 -14.95
CA GLU A 28 7.79 31.66 -13.64
C GLU A 28 6.57 31.22 -12.81
N TYR A 29 6.56 31.57 -11.52
CA TYR A 29 5.62 31.08 -10.51
C TYR A 29 4.14 31.34 -10.86
N ASP A 30 3.82 32.43 -11.49
CA ASP A 30 2.44 32.92 -11.73
C ASP A 30 1.97 32.82 -13.18
N GLN A 31 2.82 32.34 -14.09
CA GLN A 31 2.45 32.24 -15.50
C GLN A 31 1.62 31.00 -15.81
N PRO A 32 0.54 31.13 -16.63
CA PRO A 32 -0.19 29.97 -17.12
C PRO A 32 0.69 29.13 -18.06
N TYR A 33 0.51 27.81 -18.04
CA TYR A 33 1.21 26.95 -18.98
C TYR A 33 0.29 25.87 -19.54
N SER A 34 0.68 25.33 -20.71
CA SER A 34 0.05 24.15 -21.29
C SER A 34 0.88 22.90 -20.93
N PRO A 35 0.28 21.83 -20.38
CA PRO A 35 0.96 20.56 -20.16
C PRO A 35 1.60 19.99 -21.43
N LEU A 36 1.03 20.27 -22.61
CA LEU A 36 1.57 19.86 -23.90
C LEU A 36 2.89 20.59 -24.24
N ALA A 37 3.07 21.82 -23.76
CA ALA A 37 4.33 22.55 -23.99
C ALA A 37 5.51 21.91 -23.27
N LEU A 38 5.28 21.26 -22.12
CA LEU A 38 6.34 20.58 -21.36
C LEU A 38 6.78 19.27 -21.99
N THR A 39 5.96 18.64 -22.84
CA THR A 39 6.34 17.40 -23.56
C THR A 39 7.41 17.62 -24.62
N ALA A 40 7.65 18.87 -24.98
CA ALA A 40 8.72 19.25 -25.90
C ALA A 40 10.13 19.16 -25.26
N TYR A 41 10.21 19.07 -23.94
CA TYR A 41 11.46 19.03 -23.19
C TYR A 41 11.71 17.63 -22.64
N PRO A 42 12.95 17.08 -22.81
CA PRO A 42 13.28 15.74 -22.29
C PRO A 42 13.26 15.69 -20.76
N GLU A 43 13.60 16.79 -20.12
CA GLU A 43 13.60 16.93 -18.66
C GLU A 43 13.03 18.29 -18.25
N VAL A 44 12.23 18.30 -17.19
CA VAL A 44 11.73 19.51 -16.56
C VAL A 44 12.21 19.52 -15.11
N LEU A 45 12.96 20.54 -14.76
CA LEU A 45 13.50 20.74 -13.42
C LEU A 45 12.61 21.68 -12.61
N ILE A 46 12.57 21.47 -11.31
CA ILE A 46 11.89 22.33 -10.36
C ILE A 46 12.83 22.64 -9.20
N LYS A 47 12.59 23.74 -8.51
CA LYS A 47 13.33 24.01 -7.27
C LYS A 47 12.94 23.00 -6.19
N LEU A 48 13.90 22.62 -5.37
CA LEU A 48 13.68 21.67 -4.27
C LEU A 48 12.62 22.18 -3.28
N GLU A 49 12.54 23.48 -3.04
CA GLU A 49 11.53 24.13 -2.20
C GLU A 49 10.10 23.96 -2.74
N ASP A 50 9.93 23.86 -4.08
CA ASP A 50 8.63 23.68 -4.73
C ASP A 50 8.20 22.20 -4.82
N LEU A 51 9.08 21.26 -4.47
CA LEU A 51 8.82 19.82 -4.62
C LEU A 51 7.58 19.37 -3.85
N LYS A 52 7.42 19.84 -2.60
CA LYS A 52 6.24 19.50 -1.77
C LYS A 52 4.93 20.01 -2.38
N VAL A 53 4.95 21.21 -2.94
CA VAL A 53 3.77 21.81 -3.60
C VAL A 53 3.37 20.99 -4.81
N LEU A 54 4.35 20.57 -5.63
CA LEU A 54 4.10 19.72 -6.79
C LEU A 54 3.69 18.29 -6.42
N GLN A 55 4.27 17.71 -5.39
CA GLN A 55 3.85 16.41 -4.87
C GLN A 55 2.38 16.46 -4.43
N HIS A 56 2.00 17.47 -3.64
CA HIS A 56 0.61 17.65 -3.22
C HIS A 56 -0.34 17.86 -4.42
N TYR A 57 0.06 18.67 -5.39
CA TYR A 57 -0.70 18.87 -6.62
C TYR A 57 -0.83 17.57 -7.43
N ALA A 58 0.27 16.83 -7.59
CA ALA A 58 0.26 15.55 -8.29
C ALA A 58 -0.68 14.55 -7.62
N GLU A 59 -0.68 14.46 -6.30
CA GLU A 59 -1.61 13.62 -5.56
C GLU A 59 -3.05 14.02 -5.78
N GLN A 60 -3.38 15.31 -5.66
CA GLN A 60 -4.75 15.78 -5.91
C GLN A 60 -5.20 15.50 -7.34
N ARG A 61 -4.29 15.66 -8.30
CA ARG A 61 -4.54 15.32 -9.70
C ARG A 61 -4.72 13.83 -9.93
N ILE A 62 -3.91 13.01 -9.27
CA ILE A 62 -3.99 11.56 -9.34
C ILE A 62 -5.28 11.08 -8.68
N LEU A 63 -5.66 11.63 -7.52
CA LEU A 63 -6.93 11.36 -6.85
C LEU A 63 -8.11 11.75 -7.74
N SER A 64 -8.03 12.91 -8.42
CA SER A 64 -9.04 13.36 -9.38
C SER A 64 -9.08 12.46 -10.62
N SER A 65 -7.92 12.03 -11.15
CA SER A 65 -7.83 11.16 -12.33
C SER A 65 -8.10 9.68 -12.01
N GLY A 66 -7.86 9.23 -10.78
CA GLY A 66 -8.32 7.93 -10.30
C GLY A 66 -9.84 7.77 -10.41
N VAL A 67 -10.57 8.88 -10.46
CA VAL A 67 -12.02 8.96 -10.72
C VAL A 67 -12.35 9.10 -12.21
N GLN A 68 -11.36 9.39 -13.08
CA GLN A 68 -11.60 9.57 -14.52
C GLN A 68 -11.94 8.22 -15.18
N LYS A 69 -13.22 8.04 -15.49
CA LYS A 69 -13.75 6.83 -16.17
C LYS A 69 -13.12 6.53 -17.53
N ASN A 70 -12.42 7.49 -18.12
CA ASN A 70 -11.84 7.41 -19.46
C ASN A 70 -10.43 6.78 -19.49
N LEU A 71 -9.81 6.53 -18.32
CA LEU A 71 -8.52 5.86 -18.23
C LEU A 71 -8.70 4.36 -17.95
N PRO A 72 -7.87 3.48 -18.55
CA PRO A 72 -7.82 2.07 -18.18
C PRO A 72 -7.63 1.89 -16.67
N VAL A 73 -8.24 0.84 -16.10
CA VAL A 73 -8.21 0.59 -14.65
C VAL A 73 -6.78 0.42 -14.14
N GLU A 74 -5.89 -0.17 -14.94
CA GLU A 74 -4.48 -0.35 -14.63
C GLU A 74 -3.78 1.00 -14.39
N LYS A 75 -3.99 1.97 -15.28
CA LYS A 75 -3.40 3.31 -15.15
C LYS A 75 -3.96 4.07 -13.96
N ARG A 76 -5.26 3.92 -13.68
CA ARG A 76 -5.88 4.51 -12.49
C ARG A 76 -5.29 3.93 -11.20
N MET A 77 -5.13 2.61 -11.15
CA MET A 77 -4.55 1.92 -10.00
C MET A 77 -3.07 2.25 -9.78
N GLU A 78 -2.29 2.27 -10.84
CA GLU A 78 -0.88 2.68 -10.77
C GLU A 78 -0.73 4.11 -10.25
N SER A 79 -1.59 5.02 -10.73
CA SER A 79 -1.62 6.41 -10.26
C SER A 79 -1.95 6.50 -8.77
N LEU A 80 -3.00 5.79 -8.32
CA LEU A 80 -3.36 5.77 -6.90
C LEU A 80 -2.24 5.17 -6.03
N ARG A 81 -1.57 4.13 -6.53
CA ARG A 81 -0.42 3.55 -5.83
C ARG A 81 0.72 4.56 -5.66
N ARG A 82 1.06 5.32 -6.69
CA ARG A 82 2.06 6.40 -6.58
C ARG A 82 1.64 7.47 -5.57
N ALA A 83 0.37 7.88 -5.57
CA ALA A 83 -0.15 8.81 -4.58
C ALA A 83 -0.06 8.24 -3.15
N ALA A 84 -0.34 6.96 -2.98
CA ALA A 84 -0.23 6.28 -1.69
C ALA A 84 1.22 6.28 -1.18
N LEU A 85 2.19 5.96 -2.03
CA LEU A 85 3.61 5.97 -1.66
C LEU A 85 4.07 7.35 -1.19
N LEU A 86 3.72 8.41 -1.93
CA LEU A 86 4.05 9.78 -1.54
C LEU A 86 3.37 10.17 -0.22
N SER A 87 2.10 9.79 -0.05
CA SER A 87 1.34 10.08 1.16
C SER A 87 1.93 9.36 2.38
N VAL A 88 2.35 8.10 2.22
CA VAL A 88 2.97 7.29 3.29
C VAL A 88 4.36 7.83 3.64
N GLU A 89 5.15 8.25 2.66
CA GLU A 89 6.46 8.85 2.92
C GLU A 89 6.37 10.09 3.82
N GLU A 90 5.43 10.99 3.52
CA GLU A 90 5.20 12.18 4.35
C GLU A 90 4.60 11.80 5.72
N LEU A 91 3.71 10.82 5.77
CA LEU A 91 3.11 10.32 7.00
C LEU A 91 4.15 9.73 7.98
N PHE A 92 5.14 8.98 7.49
CA PHE A 92 6.19 8.42 8.34
C PHE A 92 7.24 9.46 8.77
N LYS A 93 7.40 10.56 8.01
CA LYS A 93 8.22 11.71 8.44
C LYS A 93 7.53 12.55 9.50
N ASP A 94 6.23 12.74 9.35
CA ASP A 94 5.39 13.57 10.22
C ASP A 94 3.99 12.94 10.35
N PRO A 95 3.73 12.14 11.40
CA PRO A 95 2.43 11.50 11.64
C PRO A 95 1.39 12.47 12.20
N SER A 96 1.30 13.67 11.64
CA SER A 96 0.32 14.69 11.99
C SER A 96 -1.10 14.29 11.57
N PRO A 97 -2.15 14.86 12.21
CA PRO A 97 -3.53 14.67 11.79
C PRO A 97 -3.78 15.03 10.32
N GLU A 98 -3.05 16.02 9.79
CA GLU A 98 -3.14 16.43 8.39
C GLU A 98 -2.67 15.32 7.45
N ASN A 99 -1.48 14.74 7.68
CA ASN A 99 -0.93 13.67 6.86
C ASN A 99 -1.75 12.38 7.00
N ILE A 100 -2.30 12.08 8.18
CA ILE A 100 -3.24 10.96 8.37
C ILE A 100 -4.51 11.18 7.56
N ASN A 101 -5.11 12.37 7.58
CA ASN A 101 -6.29 12.69 6.79
C ASN A 101 -6.02 12.64 5.28
N ARG A 102 -4.84 13.04 4.84
CA ARG A 102 -4.38 12.94 3.46
C ARG A 102 -4.30 11.48 3.02
N SER A 103 -3.67 10.63 3.81
CA SER A 103 -3.59 9.19 3.57
C SER A 103 -4.98 8.54 3.54
N ARG A 104 -5.90 8.95 4.42
CA ARG A 104 -7.30 8.49 4.42
C ARG A 104 -8.02 8.79 3.10
N LYS A 105 -7.76 9.94 2.47
CA LYS A 105 -8.33 10.27 1.14
C LYS A 105 -7.79 9.34 0.05
N VAL A 106 -6.50 9.02 0.10
CA VAL A 106 -5.88 8.07 -0.84
C VAL A 106 -6.48 6.67 -0.68
N VAL A 107 -6.57 6.17 0.55
CA VAL A 107 -7.21 4.88 0.86
C VAL A 107 -8.68 4.88 0.39
N GLY A 108 -9.42 5.96 0.63
CA GLY A 108 -10.79 6.14 0.15
C GLY A 108 -10.91 6.04 -1.37
N SER A 109 -9.89 6.49 -2.10
CA SER A 109 -9.88 6.39 -3.56
C SER A 109 -9.65 4.95 -4.06
N PHE A 110 -8.84 4.15 -3.37
CA PHE A 110 -8.73 2.71 -3.63
C PHE A 110 -10.07 2.00 -3.38
N VAL A 111 -10.70 2.27 -2.24
CA VAL A 111 -12.00 1.68 -1.88
C VAL A 111 -13.06 2.08 -2.92
N TYR A 112 -13.11 3.35 -3.32
CA TYR A 112 -14.02 3.84 -4.35
C TYR A 112 -13.90 3.05 -5.66
N LEU A 113 -12.67 2.83 -6.15
CA LEU A 113 -12.44 2.05 -7.36
C LEU A 113 -12.82 0.58 -7.18
N LEU A 114 -12.40 -0.05 -6.09
CA LEU A 114 -12.73 -1.44 -5.79
C LEU A 114 -14.23 -1.71 -5.69
N MET A 115 -15.00 -0.74 -5.22
CA MET A 115 -16.45 -0.89 -5.09
C MET A 115 -17.19 -0.76 -6.44
N ARG A 116 -16.61 -0.06 -7.42
CA ARG A 116 -17.28 0.31 -8.68
C ARG A 116 -16.74 -0.38 -9.92
N ASP A 117 -15.54 -0.93 -9.84
CA ASP A 117 -14.87 -1.58 -10.98
C ASP A 117 -14.47 -3.01 -10.60
N PRO A 118 -15.15 -4.03 -11.11
CA PRO A 118 -14.81 -5.43 -10.80
C PRO A 118 -13.39 -5.83 -11.21
N GLN A 119 -12.82 -5.17 -12.25
CA GLN A 119 -11.45 -5.46 -12.70
C GLN A 119 -10.41 -4.84 -11.79
N ALA A 120 -10.76 -3.78 -11.06
CA ALA A 120 -9.86 -3.11 -10.11
C ALA A 120 -9.29 -4.08 -9.06
N TYR A 121 -10.10 -5.05 -8.65
CA TYR A 121 -9.70 -6.10 -7.71
C TYR A 121 -8.51 -6.93 -8.21
N LEU A 122 -8.59 -7.44 -9.45
CA LEU A 122 -7.51 -8.25 -10.04
C LEU A 122 -6.25 -7.44 -10.31
N VAL A 123 -6.43 -6.19 -10.73
CA VAL A 123 -5.29 -5.27 -10.98
C VAL A 123 -4.56 -4.96 -9.68
N LEU A 124 -5.29 -4.64 -8.60
CA LEU A 124 -4.70 -4.39 -7.28
C LEU A 124 -3.96 -5.60 -6.73
N ALA A 125 -4.56 -6.79 -6.82
CA ALA A 125 -3.93 -8.02 -6.36
C ALA A 125 -2.60 -8.29 -7.10
N ARG A 126 -2.51 -7.97 -8.39
CA ARG A 126 -1.26 -8.08 -9.16
C ARG A 126 -0.24 -7.00 -8.80
N LEU A 127 -0.67 -5.76 -8.59
CA LEU A 127 0.22 -4.64 -8.27
C LEU A 127 0.84 -4.74 -6.87
N SER A 128 0.18 -5.42 -5.92
CA SER A 128 0.69 -5.58 -4.56
C SER A 128 1.82 -6.61 -4.43
N SER A 129 2.07 -7.44 -5.47
CA SER A 129 3.03 -8.55 -5.42
C SER A 129 4.42 -8.26 -6.03
N HIS A 130 4.71 -7.07 -6.57
CA HIS A 130 5.88 -6.90 -7.45
C HIS A 130 6.83 -5.73 -7.14
N ASP A 131 6.89 -5.16 -5.92
CA ASP A 131 7.71 -3.95 -5.74
C ASP A 131 8.49 -3.88 -4.41
N PRO A 132 9.80 -3.50 -4.42
CA PRO A 132 10.66 -3.48 -3.23
C PRO A 132 10.63 -2.14 -2.48
N TYR A 133 10.44 -2.14 -1.18
CA TYR A 133 10.79 -1.11 -0.16
C TYR A 133 9.75 -0.96 0.98
N THR A 134 10.17 -0.49 2.18
CA THR A 134 9.37 -0.43 3.41
C THR A 134 8.07 0.39 3.29
N LEU A 135 8.09 1.51 2.57
CA LEU A 135 6.89 2.33 2.33
C LEU A 135 5.87 1.60 1.45
N GLN A 136 6.36 0.76 0.54
CA GLN A 136 5.53 -0.08 -0.33
C GLN A 136 4.86 -1.20 0.46
N HIS A 137 5.51 -1.68 1.52
CA HIS A 137 4.94 -2.67 2.42
C HIS A 137 3.66 -2.16 3.09
N SER A 138 3.67 -0.96 3.65
CA SER A 138 2.47 -0.37 4.28
C SER A 138 1.32 -0.18 3.28
N VAL A 139 1.64 0.28 2.05
CA VAL A 139 0.63 0.39 0.97
C VAL A 139 0.11 -0.99 0.56
N GLY A 140 0.99 -1.97 0.40
CA GLY A 140 0.62 -3.34 0.07
C GLY A 140 -0.24 -4.00 1.15
N ALA A 141 0.11 -3.83 2.42
CA ALA A 141 -0.68 -4.31 3.55
C ALA A 141 -2.08 -3.66 3.57
N ALA A 142 -2.18 -2.34 3.32
CA ALA A 142 -3.45 -1.64 3.21
C ALA A 142 -4.32 -2.21 2.08
N VAL A 143 -3.76 -2.39 0.89
CA VAL A 143 -4.46 -2.93 -0.28
C VAL A 143 -4.96 -4.35 -0.02
N ASN A 144 -4.09 -5.24 0.50
CA ASN A 144 -4.47 -6.61 0.83
C ASN A 144 -5.56 -6.66 1.92
N SER A 145 -5.47 -5.77 2.91
CA SER A 145 -6.50 -5.65 3.96
C SER A 145 -7.86 -5.23 3.38
N ILE A 146 -7.91 -4.24 2.48
CA ILE A 146 -9.15 -3.81 1.81
C ILE A 146 -9.72 -4.94 0.94
N ILE A 147 -8.87 -5.61 0.16
CA ILE A 147 -9.27 -6.73 -0.70
C ILE A 147 -9.89 -7.85 0.14
N LEU A 148 -9.23 -8.25 1.21
CA LEU A 148 -9.72 -9.29 2.11
C LEU A 148 -11.01 -8.86 2.83
N GLY A 149 -11.07 -7.63 3.36
CA GLY A 149 -12.27 -7.08 3.97
C GLY A 149 -13.48 -7.12 3.03
N LYS A 150 -13.30 -6.69 1.77
CA LYS A 150 -14.36 -6.78 0.75
C LYS A 150 -14.76 -8.24 0.47
N LYS A 151 -13.80 -9.15 0.41
CA LYS A 151 -14.03 -10.58 0.16
C LYS A 151 -14.87 -11.24 1.25
N ILE A 152 -14.59 -10.96 2.52
CA ILE A 152 -15.32 -11.51 3.67
C ILE A 152 -16.67 -10.83 3.94
N GLY A 153 -17.04 -9.85 3.12
CA GLY A 153 -18.42 -9.34 3.14
C GLY A 153 -18.58 -7.90 3.59
N PHE A 154 -17.54 -7.15 3.89
CA PHE A 154 -17.70 -5.71 4.12
C PHE A 154 -18.21 -5.01 2.85
N ARG A 155 -19.29 -4.23 2.98
CA ARG A 155 -19.97 -3.53 1.88
C ARG A 155 -20.02 -2.02 2.07
N ASN A 156 -19.75 -1.55 3.29
CA ASN A 156 -19.70 -0.13 3.61
C ASN A 156 -18.31 0.43 3.25
N GLU A 157 -18.29 1.52 2.49
CA GLU A 157 -17.02 2.19 2.11
C GLU A 157 -16.24 2.66 3.35
N SER A 158 -16.93 3.12 4.41
CA SER A 158 -16.26 3.57 5.64
C SER A 158 -15.49 2.45 6.33
N ASP A 159 -16.10 1.26 6.44
CA ASP A 159 -15.45 0.10 7.06
C ASP A 159 -14.21 -0.34 6.27
N LEU A 160 -14.30 -0.36 4.94
CA LEU A 160 -13.18 -0.70 4.07
C LEU A 160 -12.07 0.35 4.13
N ILE A 161 -12.42 1.64 4.28
CA ILE A 161 -11.44 2.70 4.51
C ILE A 161 -10.74 2.50 5.86
N ASP A 162 -11.48 2.17 6.91
CA ASP A 162 -10.92 1.95 8.24
C ASP A 162 -10.01 0.72 8.28
N ILE A 163 -10.38 -0.37 7.59
CA ILE A 163 -9.52 -1.56 7.38
C ILE A 163 -8.26 -1.18 6.61
N GLY A 164 -8.39 -0.42 5.52
CA GLY A 164 -7.25 0.04 4.73
C GLY A 164 -6.32 0.96 5.51
N MET A 165 -6.88 1.87 6.32
CA MET A 165 -6.09 2.72 7.22
C MET A 165 -5.36 1.92 8.30
N ALA A 166 -5.99 0.87 8.86
CA ALA A 166 -5.34 -0.03 9.80
C ALA A 166 -4.12 -0.70 9.15
N GLY A 167 -4.27 -1.25 7.94
CA GLY A 167 -3.16 -1.83 7.18
C GLY A 167 -2.08 -0.82 6.79
N LEU A 168 -2.44 0.46 6.51
CA LEU A 168 -1.48 1.50 6.18
C LEU A 168 -0.65 1.93 7.38
N LEU A 169 -1.28 2.00 8.56
CA LEU A 169 -0.71 2.55 9.78
C LEU A 169 -0.10 1.49 10.71
N HIS A 170 -0.24 0.18 10.42
CA HIS A 170 0.17 -0.88 11.35
C HIS A 170 1.61 -0.71 11.84
N ASP A 171 2.49 -0.29 10.99
CA ASP A 171 3.92 -0.12 11.21
C ASP A 171 4.34 1.33 11.56
N ILE A 172 3.41 2.27 11.74
CA ILE A 172 3.73 3.70 11.98
C ILE A 172 4.62 3.90 13.19
N GLY A 173 4.52 3.05 14.20
CA GLY A 173 5.35 3.12 15.40
C GLY A 173 6.83 2.79 15.19
N LYS A 174 7.22 2.27 14.03
CA LYS A 174 8.63 2.07 13.68
C LYS A 174 9.42 3.39 13.62
N VAL A 175 8.74 4.54 13.48
CA VAL A 175 9.40 5.86 13.61
C VAL A 175 10.05 6.07 14.98
N GLY A 176 9.61 5.35 16.01
CA GLY A 176 10.20 5.36 17.35
C GLY A 176 11.26 4.27 17.58
N VAL A 177 11.55 3.44 16.61
CA VAL A 177 12.61 2.41 16.69
C VAL A 177 13.88 2.92 16.01
N ALA A 178 15.03 2.65 16.61
CA ALA A 178 16.31 3.12 16.11
C ALA A 178 16.55 2.65 14.66
N PRO A 179 16.97 3.54 13.73
CA PRO A 179 17.19 3.19 12.32
C PRO A 179 18.18 2.04 12.12
N GLU A 180 19.17 1.89 13.02
CA GLU A 180 20.16 0.82 12.99
C GLU A 180 19.52 -0.55 13.20
N ILE A 181 18.43 -0.63 13.97
CA ILE A 181 17.67 -1.85 14.19
C ILE A 181 16.80 -2.16 12.98
N ILE A 182 16.08 -1.14 12.47
CA ILE A 182 15.18 -1.30 11.32
C ILE A 182 15.94 -1.73 10.06
N ASN A 183 17.12 -1.14 9.83
CA ASN A 183 17.92 -1.34 8.62
C ASN A 183 19.06 -2.35 8.80
N LYS A 184 19.08 -3.10 9.91
CA LYS A 184 20.16 -4.05 10.19
C LYS A 184 20.25 -5.11 9.09
N PRO A 185 21.42 -5.29 8.44
CA PRO A 185 21.63 -6.39 7.51
C PRO A 185 21.85 -7.69 8.30
N GLY A 186 20.80 -8.46 8.51
CA GLY A 186 20.85 -9.74 9.21
C GLY A 186 19.83 -9.87 10.35
N PRO A 187 19.87 -10.96 11.12
CA PRO A 187 18.93 -11.19 12.21
C PRO A 187 19.14 -10.20 13.36
N LEU A 188 18.04 -9.81 14.00
CA LEU A 188 18.05 -9.04 15.24
C LEU A 188 18.44 -9.95 16.41
N ASP A 189 19.23 -9.42 17.35
CA ASP A 189 19.46 -10.07 18.64
C ASP A 189 18.27 -9.87 19.59
N ASP A 190 18.30 -10.50 20.78
CA ASP A 190 17.17 -10.46 21.73
C ASP A 190 16.86 -9.04 22.23
N ARG A 191 17.87 -8.17 22.38
CA ARG A 191 17.69 -6.78 22.80
C ARG A 191 17.07 -5.97 21.67
N GLU A 192 17.57 -6.10 20.46
CA GLU A 192 17.01 -5.44 19.26
C GLU A 192 15.57 -5.89 18.98
N TRP A 193 15.29 -7.19 19.15
CA TRP A 193 13.92 -7.71 19.07
C TRP A 193 13.02 -7.11 20.15
N SER A 194 13.52 -6.91 21.37
CA SER A 194 12.76 -6.26 22.43
C SER A 194 12.37 -4.82 22.05
N GLU A 195 13.29 -4.07 21.44
CA GLU A 195 13.00 -2.71 20.94
C GLU A 195 12.03 -2.75 19.74
N MET A 196 12.26 -3.64 18.77
CA MET A 196 11.37 -3.78 17.62
C MET A 196 9.92 -4.08 18.01
N ARG A 197 9.72 -4.94 19.01
CA ARG A 197 8.37 -5.33 19.48
C ARG A 197 7.58 -4.19 20.13
N LYS A 198 8.17 -3.05 20.39
CA LYS A 198 7.48 -1.87 20.95
C LYS A 198 6.71 -1.09 19.90
N HIS A 199 6.96 -1.31 18.59
CA HIS A 199 6.33 -0.48 17.56
C HIS A 199 4.79 -0.50 17.56
N PRO A 200 4.05 -1.59 17.91
CA PRO A 200 2.61 -1.51 17.98
C PRO A 200 2.11 -0.56 19.06
N GLU A 201 2.75 -0.58 20.25
CA GLU A 201 2.42 0.33 21.35
C GLU A 201 2.76 1.78 20.98
N ILE A 202 3.96 2.02 20.42
CA ILE A 202 4.37 3.34 19.94
C ILE A 202 3.40 3.84 18.86
N GLY A 203 3.02 2.97 17.92
CA GLY A 203 2.07 3.29 16.86
C GLY A 203 0.71 3.68 17.43
N TYR A 204 0.20 2.92 18.37
CA TYR A 204 -1.06 3.25 19.06
C TYR A 204 -0.96 4.61 19.78
N GLU A 205 0.12 4.88 20.52
CA GLU A 205 0.32 6.16 21.20
C GLU A 205 0.34 7.34 20.24
N ILE A 206 0.95 7.19 19.06
CA ILE A 206 0.97 8.21 18.00
C ILE A 206 -0.44 8.55 17.51
N ILE A 207 -1.31 7.52 17.36
CA ILE A 207 -2.60 7.70 16.67
C ILE A 207 -3.81 7.74 17.60
N LYS A 208 -3.67 7.43 18.90
CA LYS A 208 -4.80 7.27 19.84
C LYS A 208 -5.72 8.48 19.93
N ASP A 209 -5.17 9.68 19.84
CA ASP A 209 -5.91 10.94 19.97
C ASP A 209 -6.35 11.54 18.62
N ILE A 210 -6.14 10.83 17.49
CA ILE A 210 -6.55 11.28 16.17
C ILE A 210 -8.07 11.03 15.99
N PRO A 211 -8.91 12.09 15.88
CA PRO A 211 -10.37 11.93 15.88
C PRO A 211 -10.92 11.24 14.63
N THR A 212 -10.20 11.32 13.51
CA THR A 212 -10.62 10.76 12.21
C THR A 212 -10.36 9.27 12.08
N LEU A 213 -9.66 8.65 13.04
CA LEU A 213 -9.43 7.22 13.12
C LEU A 213 -10.40 6.59 14.12
N THR A 214 -11.04 5.51 13.72
CA THR A 214 -11.95 4.76 14.59
C THR A 214 -11.19 3.95 15.65
N GLY A 215 -11.86 3.59 16.73
CA GLY A 215 -11.29 2.75 17.77
C GLY A 215 -10.78 1.41 17.24
N VAL A 216 -11.52 0.78 16.30
CA VAL A 216 -11.12 -0.49 15.68
C VAL A 216 -9.87 -0.36 14.83
N THR A 217 -9.69 0.76 14.11
CA THR A 217 -8.44 1.05 13.38
C THR A 217 -7.25 1.18 14.33
N LYS A 218 -7.43 1.91 15.43
CA LYS A 218 -6.38 2.12 16.45
C LYS A 218 -5.99 0.81 17.14
N MET A 219 -6.98 -0.01 17.48
CA MET A 219 -6.73 -1.34 18.07
C MET A 219 -6.03 -2.26 17.08
N ALA A 220 -6.36 -2.21 15.79
CA ALA A 220 -5.66 -3.02 14.80
C ALA A 220 -4.16 -2.67 14.69
N VAL A 221 -3.78 -1.41 14.85
CA VAL A 221 -2.36 -1.00 14.93
C VAL A 221 -1.69 -1.59 16.18
N LEU A 222 -2.39 -1.67 17.30
CA LEU A 222 -1.84 -2.23 18.54
C LEU A 222 -1.71 -3.75 18.49
N GLU A 223 -2.68 -4.45 17.88
CA GLU A 223 -2.88 -5.88 18.04
C GLU A 223 -2.41 -6.73 16.85
N HIS A 224 -1.95 -6.14 15.74
CA HIS A 224 -1.64 -6.90 14.51
C HIS A 224 -0.54 -7.96 14.66
N HIS A 225 0.18 -7.95 15.76
CA HIS A 225 1.16 -8.98 16.14
C HIS A 225 0.70 -9.89 17.27
N GLU A 226 -0.56 -9.82 17.67
CA GLU A 226 -1.11 -10.85 18.56
C GLU A 226 -1.22 -12.19 17.82
N GLU A 227 -1.01 -13.30 18.56
CA GLU A 227 -0.96 -14.64 17.98
C GLU A 227 -1.85 -15.61 18.79
N LYS A 228 -2.25 -16.70 18.15
CA LYS A 228 -2.91 -17.83 18.84
C LYS A 228 -2.06 -18.29 20.03
N HIS A 229 -2.73 -18.80 21.04
CA HIS A 229 -2.09 -19.28 22.27
C HIS A 229 -1.35 -18.20 23.08
N MET A 230 -1.73 -16.92 22.91
CA MET A 230 -1.16 -15.78 23.63
C MET A 230 0.38 -15.67 23.46
N LYS A 231 0.90 -16.07 22.29
CA LYS A 231 2.34 -16.03 21.98
C LYS A 231 2.77 -14.76 21.28
N GLY A 232 1.80 -13.91 20.92
CA GLY A 232 2.03 -12.64 20.26
C GLY A 232 2.52 -11.53 21.19
N TYR A 233 2.40 -10.32 20.72
CA TYR A 233 2.70 -9.09 21.46
C TYR A 233 1.83 -7.94 20.94
N PRO A 234 1.66 -6.83 21.70
CA PRO A 234 2.29 -6.54 22.99
C PRO A 234 1.57 -7.15 24.18
N ASN A 235 0.24 -7.37 24.10
CA ASN A 235 -0.61 -7.65 25.26
C ASN A 235 -0.80 -9.13 25.56
N LYS A 236 -0.51 -10.02 24.60
CA LYS A 236 -0.70 -11.47 24.70
C LYS A 236 -2.12 -11.86 25.08
N ILE A 237 -3.10 -11.25 24.40
CA ILE A 237 -4.52 -11.48 24.64
C ILE A 237 -4.99 -12.80 24.02
N PRO A 238 -6.10 -13.39 24.53
CA PRO A 238 -6.73 -14.54 23.90
C PRO A 238 -7.10 -14.24 22.45
N TRP A 239 -6.92 -15.21 21.54
CA TRP A 239 -7.18 -15.01 20.11
C TRP A 239 -8.61 -14.58 19.79
N ASP A 240 -9.59 -15.03 20.60
CA ASP A 240 -10.99 -14.68 20.43
C ASP A 240 -11.27 -13.21 20.78
N ASP A 241 -10.43 -12.60 21.62
CA ASP A 241 -10.50 -11.19 22.01
C ASP A 241 -9.77 -10.26 21.00
N VAL A 242 -8.92 -10.82 20.12
CA VAL A 242 -8.26 -10.03 19.06
C VAL A 242 -9.29 -9.57 18.05
N GLY A 243 -9.31 -8.27 17.76
CA GLY A 243 -10.26 -7.64 16.85
C GLY A 243 -10.18 -8.18 15.42
N LEU A 244 -11.32 -8.22 14.70
CA LEU A 244 -11.35 -8.70 13.31
C LEU A 244 -10.43 -7.88 12.40
N TYR A 245 -10.35 -6.56 12.58
CA TYR A 245 -9.44 -5.71 11.79
C TYR A 245 -7.98 -6.05 12.07
N SER A 246 -7.63 -6.34 13.32
CA SER A 246 -6.29 -6.79 13.72
C SER A 246 -5.91 -8.10 13.03
N LYS A 247 -6.84 -9.07 12.98
CA LYS A 247 -6.66 -10.35 12.29
C LYS A 247 -6.51 -10.18 10.77
N ILE A 248 -7.30 -9.27 10.15
CA ILE A 248 -7.18 -8.94 8.72
C ILE A 248 -5.80 -8.33 8.43
N VAL A 249 -5.37 -7.36 9.24
CA VAL A 249 -4.07 -6.70 9.07
C VAL A 249 -2.93 -7.69 9.27
N ALA A 250 -2.99 -8.56 10.28
CA ALA A 250 -1.96 -9.57 10.55
C ALA A 250 -1.68 -10.47 9.34
N ILE A 251 -2.73 -11.02 8.71
CA ILE A 251 -2.53 -11.88 7.53
C ILE A 251 -2.11 -11.06 6.30
N ALA A 252 -2.62 -9.84 6.13
CA ALA A 252 -2.24 -8.95 5.03
C ALA A 252 -0.78 -8.52 5.13
N ASP A 253 -0.30 -8.20 6.33
CA ASP A 253 1.11 -7.90 6.64
C ASP A 253 2.02 -9.09 6.28
N ILE A 254 1.74 -10.26 6.85
CA ILE A 254 2.54 -11.47 6.61
C ILE A 254 2.58 -11.81 5.11
N PHE A 255 1.45 -11.79 4.42
CA PHE A 255 1.38 -12.08 3.00
C PHE A 255 2.17 -11.07 2.18
N ASN A 256 2.00 -9.78 2.44
CA ASN A 256 2.73 -8.73 1.75
C ASN A 256 4.23 -8.82 2.04
N ALA A 257 4.63 -9.09 3.28
CA ALA A 257 6.03 -9.28 3.65
C ALA A 257 6.72 -10.42 2.89
N LEU A 258 6.00 -11.47 2.54
CA LEU A 258 6.51 -12.62 1.79
C LEU A 258 6.53 -12.38 0.28
N THR A 259 5.58 -11.61 -0.24
CA THR A 259 5.43 -11.35 -1.69
C THR A 259 6.10 -10.07 -2.17
N THR A 260 6.73 -9.29 -1.26
CA THR A 260 7.50 -8.10 -1.58
C THR A 260 9.00 -8.37 -1.44
N GLU A 261 9.80 -7.90 -2.40
CA GLU A 261 11.26 -8.00 -2.33
C GLU A 261 11.79 -7.15 -1.18
N ARG A 262 12.74 -7.70 -0.41
CA ARG A 262 13.43 -7.02 0.69
C ARG A 262 14.93 -7.11 0.47
N SER A 263 15.70 -6.21 1.09
CA SER A 263 17.16 -6.17 0.97
C SER A 263 17.86 -7.50 1.27
N TYR A 264 17.21 -8.39 2.00
CA TYR A 264 17.73 -9.69 2.43
C TYR A 264 16.90 -10.89 1.97
N SER A 265 15.82 -10.70 1.19
CA SER A 265 14.91 -11.77 0.73
C SER A 265 14.25 -11.42 -0.58
N LYS A 266 14.33 -12.32 -1.56
CA LYS A 266 13.57 -12.20 -2.81
C LYS A 266 12.07 -12.36 -2.55
N ALA A 267 11.25 -11.66 -3.31
CA ALA A 267 9.80 -11.85 -3.32
C ALA A 267 9.46 -13.30 -3.68
N LYS A 268 8.51 -13.87 -2.95
CA LYS A 268 7.93 -15.18 -3.28
C LYS A 268 6.72 -15.00 -4.19
N GLU A 269 6.50 -15.98 -5.06
CA GLU A 269 5.24 -16.05 -5.76
C GLU A 269 4.06 -16.20 -4.78
N PRO A 270 2.88 -15.64 -5.07
CA PRO A 270 1.73 -15.67 -4.17
C PRO A 270 1.40 -17.06 -3.63
N TYR A 271 1.48 -18.09 -4.47
CA TYR A 271 1.24 -19.47 -4.07
C TYR A 271 2.28 -19.97 -3.05
N GLU A 272 3.56 -19.71 -3.28
CA GLU A 272 4.64 -20.10 -2.36
C GLU A 272 4.48 -19.40 -1.00
N ALA A 273 4.07 -18.12 -1.02
CA ALA A 273 3.79 -17.38 0.19
C ALA A 273 2.63 -18.03 0.98
N LEU A 274 1.53 -18.40 0.33
CA LEU A 274 0.39 -19.07 0.96
C LEU A 274 0.78 -20.44 1.54
N VAL A 275 1.58 -21.23 0.83
CA VAL A 275 2.10 -22.51 1.35
C VAL A 275 2.93 -22.27 2.61
N LEU A 276 3.84 -21.30 2.59
CA LEU A 276 4.68 -20.97 3.74
C LEU A 276 3.85 -20.50 4.95
N ILE A 277 2.83 -19.66 4.72
CA ILE A 277 1.91 -19.20 5.76
C ILE A 277 1.22 -20.41 6.41
N LYS A 278 0.66 -21.31 5.59
CA LYS A 278 0.00 -22.53 6.08
C LYS A 278 0.92 -23.40 6.94
N ASP A 279 2.13 -23.64 6.44
CA ASP A 279 3.03 -24.65 7.03
C ASP A 279 3.80 -24.13 8.25
N LYS A 280 4.11 -22.82 8.29
CA LYS A 280 5.02 -22.24 9.28
C LYS A 280 4.42 -21.15 10.15
N LEU A 281 3.35 -20.50 9.69
CA LEU A 281 2.81 -19.29 10.33
C LEU A 281 1.34 -19.39 10.70
N SER A 282 0.75 -20.60 10.68
CA SER A 282 -0.68 -20.83 10.95
C SER A 282 -1.13 -20.38 12.35
N ASN A 283 -0.19 -20.34 13.32
CA ASN A 283 -0.47 -19.81 14.66
C ASN A 283 -0.62 -18.28 14.71
N LYS A 284 -0.19 -17.55 13.64
CA LYS A 284 -0.18 -16.09 13.57
C LYS A 284 -1.41 -15.54 12.85
N ILE A 285 -2.24 -16.40 12.28
CA ILE A 285 -3.33 -15.98 11.38
C ILE A 285 -4.64 -16.66 11.74
N ASP A 286 -5.73 -16.05 11.30
CA ASP A 286 -7.07 -16.62 11.35
C ASP A 286 -7.29 -17.60 10.20
N ASP A 287 -7.85 -18.78 10.49
CA ASP A 287 -8.00 -19.86 9.51
C ASP A 287 -9.08 -19.55 8.44
N GLU A 288 -10.11 -18.79 8.80
CA GLU A 288 -11.16 -18.38 7.84
C GLU A 288 -10.63 -17.29 6.92
N LEU A 289 -9.95 -16.29 7.48
CA LEU A 289 -9.29 -15.25 6.68
C LEU A 289 -8.23 -15.84 5.76
N PHE A 290 -7.50 -16.86 6.21
CA PHE A 290 -6.52 -17.55 5.37
C PHE A 290 -7.19 -18.26 4.18
N ARG A 291 -8.33 -18.95 4.39
CA ARG A 291 -9.08 -19.58 3.27
C ARG A 291 -9.51 -18.54 2.25
N GLU A 292 -10.00 -17.39 2.69
CA GLU A 292 -10.38 -16.32 1.78
C GLU A 292 -9.19 -15.72 1.03
N MET A 293 -8.02 -15.59 1.68
CA MET A 293 -6.78 -15.18 1.02
C MET A 293 -6.36 -16.19 -0.06
N VAL A 294 -6.48 -17.50 0.21
CA VAL A 294 -6.23 -18.55 -0.79
C VAL A 294 -7.21 -18.43 -1.98
N MET A 295 -8.48 -18.12 -1.74
CA MET A 295 -9.45 -17.90 -2.83
C MET A 295 -9.14 -16.65 -3.66
N ILE A 296 -8.53 -15.64 -3.07
CA ILE A 296 -8.12 -14.40 -3.77
C ILE A 296 -6.92 -14.67 -4.68
N TYR A 297 -5.88 -15.28 -4.13
CA TYR A 297 -4.57 -15.37 -4.77
C TYR A 297 -4.25 -16.75 -5.34
N GLY A 298 -4.86 -17.82 -4.84
CA GLY A 298 -4.64 -19.19 -5.30
C GLY A 298 -5.31 -19.52 -6.66
N GLY A 299 -6.46 -18.90 -6.97
CA GLY A 299 -7.17 -19.09 -8.23
C GLY A 299 -6.56 -18.38 -9.44
N GLN A 300 -5.53 -17.55 -9.27
CA GLN A 300 -4.84 -16.89 -10.37
C GLN A 300 -3.99 -17.85 -11.23
N LEU A 301 -3.74 -19.08 -10.77
CA LEU A 301 -2.94 -20.09 -11.47
C LEU A 301 -3.74 -20.89 -12.51
N GLU A 302 -5.05 -21.02 -12.37
CA GLU A 302 -5.88 -21.73 -13.39
C GLU A 302 -5.97 -20.95 -14.70
N GLY A 303 -5.84 -19.64 -14.70
CA GLY A 303 -5.79 -18.79 -15.90
C GLY A 303 -4.47 -18.80 -16.66
N LEU A 304 -3.36 -19.23 -16.03
CA LEU A 304 -2.04 -19.32 -16.66
C LEU A 304 -1.71 -20.72 -17.21
N SER A 305 -2.37 -21.78 -16.73
CA SER A 305 -2.21 -23.15 -17.23
C SER A 305 -3.04 -23.46 -18.46
N GLY A 306 -3.96 -22.58 -18.86
CA GLY A 306 -4.84 -22.75 -20.04
C GLY A 306 -4.24 -22.40 -21.40
N ALA A 307 -2.96 -21.96 -21.47
CA ALA A 307 -2.28 -21.61 -22.73
C ALA A 307 -1.21 -22.60 -23.17
N GLY A 308 -1.28 -23.85 -22.72
CA GLY A 308 -0.34 -24.94 -23.05
C GLY A 308 -1.04 -26.10 -23.75
N THR A 309 -1.05 -26.08 -25.10
CA THR A 309 -1.06 -27.21 -26.05
C THR A 309 -1.89 -28.45 -25.69
N ALA A 310 -3.06 -28.56 -26.31
CA ALA A 310 -3.73 -29.85 -26.53
C ALA A 310 -2.82 -30.79 -27.36
N PRO A 311 -2.61 -32.06 -26.96
CA PRO A 311 -1.88 -33.00 -27.77
C PRO A 311 -2.74 -33.36 -29.01
N GLN A 312 -2.20 -33.16 -30.20
CA GLN A 312 -2.76 -33.66 -31.46
C GLN A 312 -2.83 -35.20 -31.37
N GLN A 313 -4.03 -35.73 -31.37
CA GLN A 313 -4.24 -37.15 -31.65
C GLN A 313 -3.83 -37.40 -33.11
N LYS A 314 -2.81 -38.21 -33.31
CA LYS A 314 -2.50 -38.82 -34.59
C LYS A 314 -3.58 -39.85 -34.89
N GLU A 315 -4.41 -39.56 -35.86
CA GLU A 315 -5.18 -40.63 -36.57
C GLU A 315 -4.17 -41.47 -37.32
N THR A 316 -4.06 -42.74 -36.92
CA THR A 316 -3.48 -43.78 -37.74
C THR A 316 -4.61 -44.39 -38.54
N SER A 317 -4.58 -44.17 -39.84
CA SER A 317 -5.32 -44.93 -40.86
C SER A 317 -4.79 -46.34 -40.94
N GLU A 318 -5.66 -47.31 -40.77
CA GLU A 318 -5.82 -48.53 -41.60
C GLU A 318 -7.26 -49.00 -41.53
#